data_b9887d073bb7fa27f9728206fef2f212
#
_entry.id   b9887d073bb7fa27f9728206fef2f212
#
_cell.length_a   1.000
_cell.length_b   1.000
_cell.length_c   1.000
_cell.angle_alpha   90.00
_cell.angle_beta   90.00
_cell.angle_gamma   90.00
#
_symmetry.space_group_name_H-M   'P 1'
#
loop_
_entity.id
_entity.type
_entity.pdbx_description
1 polymer ?
#
loop_
_entity_poly.entity_id
_entity_poly.type
_entity_poly.pdbx_seq_one_letter_code
_entity_poly.pdbx_strand_id
1 'polypeptide(L)' 'MTSEQVRQIVGPVGDQELAAIMASGAKLEDIVEAKALADGKSDIAGQGERAIRGPVKEVLIILTAGNS' A
#
# COMPACT_ATOMS: atom_id res chain seq x y z
N MET A 1 -10.99 -9.25 4.30
CA MET A 1 -10.68 -7.87 3.96
C MET A 1 -11.70 -7.34 2.98
N THR A 2 -12.22 -6.16 3.26
CA THR A 2 -13.20 -5.52 2.40
C THR A 2 -12.61 -4.27 1.79
N SER A 3 -13.22 -3.80 0.70
CA SER A 3 -12.75 -2.58 0.05
C SER A 3 -12.86 -1.38 0.99
N GLU A 4 -13.85 -1.39 1.85
CA GLU A 4 -14.03 -0.30 2.79
C GLU A 4 -12.89 -0.24 3.80
N GLN A 5 -12.43 -1.40 4.27
CA GLN A 5 -11.29 -1.44 5.19
C GLN A 5 -10.03 -0.93 4.50
N VAL A 6 -9.83 -1.30 3.26
CA VAL A 6 -8.67 -0.84 2.50
C VAL A 6 -8.75 0.67 2.33
N ARG A 7 -9.92 1.18 2.01
CA ARG A 7 -10.09 2.61 1.79
C ARG A 7 -9.81 3.40 3.06
N GLN A 8 -10.17 2.86 4.22
CA GLN A 8 -9.88 3.54 5.49
C GLN A 8 -8.38 3.63 5.73
N ILE A 9 -7.63 2.65 5.27
CA ILE A 9 -6.19 2.65 5.46
C ILE A 9 -5.52 3.60 4.48
N VAL A 10 -5.84 3.48 3.19
CA VAL A 10 -5.12 4.21 2.15
C VAL A 10 -5.69 5.59 1.87
N GLY A 11 -6.91 5.84 2.35
CA GLY A 11 -7.52 7.15 2.15
C GLY A 11 -8.25 7.23 0.83
N PRO A 12 -8.51 8.45 0.34
CA PRO A 12 -9.31 8.65 -0.86
C PRO A 12 -8.51 8.31 -2.12
N VAL A 13 -8.67 7.06 -2.57
CA VAL A 13 -8.06 6.61 -3.82
C VAL A 13 -9.15 6.33 -4.82
N GLY A 14 -8.78 6.30 -6.09
CA GLY A 14 -9.73 5.96 -7.14
C GLY A 14 -10.12 4.49 -7.10
N ASP A 15 -11.24 4.19 -7.77
CA ASP A 15 -11.71 2.82 -7.79
C ASP A 15 -10.71 1.88 -8.44
N GLN A 16 -9.97 2.37 -9.42
CA GLN A 16 -8.98 1.55 -10.10
C GLN A 16 -7.83 1.20 -9.18
N GLU A 17 -7.36 2.17 -8.42
CA GLU A 17 -6.30 1.91 -7.46
C GLU A 17 -6.77 0.93 -6.39
N LEU A 18 -7.98 1.13 -5.91
CA LEU A 18 -8.53 0.26 -4.89
C LEU A 18 -8.65 -1.18 -5.40
N ALA A 19 -9.16 -1.34 -6.62
CA ALA A 19 -9.28 -2.65 -7.21
C ALA A 19 -7.91 -3.30 -7.41
N ALA A 20 -6.92 -2.53 -7.81
CA ALA A 20 -5.58 -3.05 -8.01
C ALA A 20 -4.98 -3.52 -6.68
N ILE A 21 -5.20 -2.75 -5.62
CA ILE A 21 -4.71 -3.14 -4.30
C ILE A 21 -5.35 -4.45 -3.87
N MET A 22 -6.65 -4.58 -4.06
CA MET A 22 -7.34 -5.80 -3.67
C MET A 22 -6.91 -6.98 -4.52
N ALA A 23 -6.61 -6.73 -5.80
CA ALA A 23 -6.18 -7.80 -6.70
C ALA A 23 -4.73 -8.22 -6.45
N SER A 24 -3.96 -7.41 -5.76
CA SER A 24 -2.55 -7.73 -5.50
C SER A 24 -2.37 -8.90 -4.54
N GLY A 25 -3.42 -9.25 -3.82
CA GLY A 25 -3.32 -10.31 -2.83
C GLY A 25 -2.73 -9.85 -1.51
N ALA A 26 -2.51 -8.56 -1.34
CA ALA A 26 -1.96 -8.04 -0.10
C ALA A 26 -2.98 -8.16 1.02
N LYS A 27 -2.47 -8.38 2.22
CA LYS A 27 -3.30 -8.40 3.42
C LYS A 27 -3.39 -7.01 4.00
N LEU A 28 -4.29 -6.83 4.96
CA LEU A 28 -4.45 -5.52 5.58
C LEU A 28 -3.13 -5.02 6.17
N GLU A 29 -2.39 -5.89 6.83
CA GLU A 29 -1.11 -5.49 7.41
C GLU A 29 -0.11 -5.05 6.35
N ASP A 30 -0.15 -5.68 5.19
CA ASP A 30 0.71 -5.29 4.08
C ASP A 30 0.33 -3.92 3.57
N ILE A 31 -0.96 -3.65 3.50
CA ILE A 31 -1.45 -2.37 3.02
C ILE A 31 -1.09 -1.25 4.00
N VAL A 32 -1.23 -1.53 5.30
CA VAL A 32 -0.85 -0.55 6.31
C VAL A 32 0.63 -0.21 6.19
N GLU A 33 1.46 -1.21 6.02
CA GLU A 33 2.90 -1.00 5.89
C GLU A 33 3.22 -0.19 4.64
N ALA A 34 2.58 -0.54 3.52
CA ALA A 34 2.81 0.18 2.27
C ALA A 34 2.39 1.64 2.41
N LYS A 35 1.28 1.89 3.07
CA LYS A 35 0.81 3.25 3.28
C LYS A 35 1.79 4.06 4.12
N ALA A 36 2.33 3.43 5.17
CA ALA A 36 3.31 4.10 6.00
C ALA A 36 4.57 4.44 5.20
N LEU A 37 5.00 3.52 4.35
CA LEU A 37 6.16 3.77 3.51
C LEU A 37 5.88 4.89 2.51
N ALA A 38 4.70 4.89 1.93
CA ALA A 38 4.33 5.93 0.97
C ALA A 38 4.30 7.31 1.62
N ASP A 39 3.90 7.36 2.88
CA ASP A 39 3.85 8.61 3.62
C ASP A 39 5.20 9.01 4.20
N GLY A 40 6.19 8.14 4.08
CA GLY A 40 7.51 8.42 4.61
C GLY A 40 7.58 8.35 6.12
N LYS A 41 6.66 7.63 6.74
CA LYS A 41 6.58 7.57 8.20
C LYS A 41 7.19 6.32 8.78
N SER A 42 7.60 5.38 7.94
CA SER A 42 8.12 4.11 8.41
C SER A 42 9.65 4.15 8.44
N ASP A 43 10.22 3.65 9.52
CA ASP A 43 11.67 3.55 9.63
C ASP A 43 12.23 2.45 8.75
N ILE A 44 11.36 1.59 8.24
CA ILE A 44 11.80 0.51 7.37
C ILE A 44 12.48 1.05 6.12
N ALA A 45 12.09 2.23 5.69
CA ALA A 45 12.70 2.85 4.52
C ALA A 45 14.21 2.98 4.68
N GLY A 46 14.67 3.21 5.90
CA GLY A 46 16.10 3.32 6.14
C GLY A 46 16.83 2.01 6.13
N GLN A 47 16.09 0.91 6.15
CA GLN A 47 16.68 -0.41 6.18
C GLN A 47 16.77 -1.04 4.79
N GLY A 48 16.33 -0.32 3.79
CA GLY A 48 16.48 -0.78 2.43
C GLY A 48 15.32 -1.61 1.92
N GLU A 49 15.43 -1.92 0.66
CA GLU A 49 14.34 -2.57 -0.05
C GLU A 49 14.11 -4.00 0.34
N ARG A 50 15.08 -4.65 0.93
CA ARG A 50 14.92 -6.05 1.21
C ARG A 50 13.86 -6.32 2.27
N ALA A 51 13.45 -5.31 2.99
CA ALA A 51 12.36 -5.45 3.94
C ALA A 51 11.00 -5.36 3.28
N ILE A 52 10.95 -4.97 2.03
CA ILE A 52 9.69 -4.78 1.31
C ILE A 52 9.36 -6.06 0.55
N ARG A 53 8.28 -6.71 0.97
CA ARG A 53 7.84 -7.92 0.32
C ARG A 53 7.05 -7.60 -0.94
N GLY A 54 6.81 -8.66 -1.76
CA GLY A 54 6.09 -8.49 -3.01
C GLY A 54 4.75 -7.80 -2.86
N PRO A 55 3.87 -8.27 -1.98
CA PRO A 55 2.56 -7.61 -1.83
C PRO A 55 2.67 -6.18 -1.34
N VAL A 56 3.58 -5.92 -0.40
CA VAL A 56 3.78 -4.56 0.11
C VAL A 56 4.31 -3.67 -1.02
N LYS A 57 5.25 -4.19 -1.79
CA LYS A 57 5.82 -3.42 -2.90
C LYS A 57 4.76 -3.10 -3.94
N GLU A 58 3.89 -4.07 -4.24
CA GLU A 58 2.82 -3.85 -5.21
C GLU A 58 1.91 -2.72 -4.76
N VAL A 59 1.48 -2.76 -3.51
CA VAL A 59 0.60 -1.73 -2.99
C VAL A 59 1.32 -0.38 -2.98
N LEU A 60 2.59 -0.38 -2.61
CA LEU A 60 3.37 0.85 -2.59
C LEU A 60 3.44 1.48 -3.97
N ILE A 61 3.67 0.67 -5.00
CA ILE A 61 3.72 1.15 -6.36
C ILE A 61 2.38 1.78 -6.75
N ILE A 62 1.28 1.10 -6.41
CA ILE A 62 -0.05 1.60 -6.73
C ILE A 62 -0.30 2.94 -6.03
N LEU A 63 0.05 3.03 -4.76
CA LEU A 63 -0.18 4.25 -3.99
C LEU A 63 0.64 5.41 -4.52
N THR A 64 1.90 5.17 -4.84
CA THR A 64 2.75 6.25 -5.31
C THR A 64 2.41 6.66 -6.74
N ALA A 65 2.02 5.71 -7.57
CA ALA A 65 1.63 6.02 -8.94
C ALA A 65 0.34 6.86 -8.94
N GLY A 66 -0.58 6.54 -8.03
CA GLY A 66 -1.83 7.28 -7.97
C GLY A 66 -1.67 8.69 -7.46
N ASN A 67 -0.56 8.97 -6.79
CA ASN A 67 -0.31 10.29 -6.23
C ASN A 67 0.47 11.21 -7.16
N SER A 68 0.94 10.69 -8.25
CA SER A 68 1.69 11.53 -9.19
C SER A 68 0.77 12.16 -10.23
#